data_c6796629bddc4a724b046dae84ee99eb
#
_entry.id   c6796629bddc4a724b046dae84ee99eb
#
_cell.length_a   1.000
_cell.length_b   1.000
_cell.length_c   1.000
_cell.angle_alpha   90.00
_cell.angle_beta   90.00
_cell.angle_gamma   90.00
#
_symmetry.space_group_name_H-M   'P 1'
#
loop_
_entity.id
_entity.type
_entity.pdbx_description
1 polymer ?
#
loop_
_entity_poly.entity_id
_entity_poly.type
_entity_poly.pdbx_seq_one_letter_code
_entity_poly.pdbx_strand_id
1 'polypeptide(L)'
;TLDLYNEITEHIKSCNFGKFAAAIEKIDLTSIRADKSYFNDAKVTDHHALIPTINDTTKDKYDSLSVDEKNVFDAIVYRFLAIFYPPYEYGSTTLVTRIDDLYFRSRGISVKALGYKEILQEKDTADAENSIIPLLHTGETAEVKNVECVSKKTSPPPKYTVDSIITLMQKYGIGTSATMAEIVKKLQNPKRQSIVLENGVYSSTAFGRKFISVVPDELKSPELTKNIEEKLSQIGEGSLTKEDFLNDIIQDIRSYIDTVKGEADDLEKEIGICPVCNTPVLEKRFEYACATPECFKVGKHIKGKTIIPSMVKDLLQHGQTGWIKGFQGKKGAYTAKILFKNGKIEFEFPEQRHR
;
A
#
# COMPACT_ATOMS: atom_id res chain seq x y z
N THR A 1 14.78 1.63 -23.09
CA THR A 1 15.70 0.73 -23.79
C THR A 1 16.57 1.50 -24.78
N LEU A 2 17.72 0.95 -25.11
CA LEU A 2 18.64 1.54 -26.10
C LEU A 2 18.03 1.56 -27.51
N ASP A 3 17.15 0.64 -27.82
CA ASP A 3 16.44 0.57 -29.10
C ASP A 3 15.63 1.85 -29.40
N LEU A 4 15.14 2.52 -28.36
CA LEU A 4 14.39 3.77 -28.48
C LEU A 4 15.29 5.00 -28.79
N TYR A 5 16.60 4.88 -28.67
CA TYR A 5 17.50 6.02 -28.86
C TYR A 5 17.34 6.70 -30.21
N ASN A 6 17.26 5.91 -31.29
CA ASN A 6 17.16 6.43 -32.66
C ASN A 6 15.84 7.17 -32.91
N GLU A 7 14.78 6.83 -32.19
CA GLU A 7 13.44 7.39 -32.34
C GLU A 7 13.12 8.47 -31.29
N ILE A 8 13.97 8.65 -30.27
CA ILE A 8 13.67 9.50 -29.13
C ILE A 8 13.41 10.95 -29.52
N THR A 9 14.14 11.46 -30.51
CA THR A 9 13.96 12.82 -31.03
C THR A 9 12.58 12.98 -31.69
N GLU A 10 12.09 11.97 -32.37
CA GLU A 10 10.77 11.99 -33.00
C GLU A 10 9.67 11.92 -31.93
N HIS A 11 9.86 11.13 -30.85
CA HIS A 11 8.97 11.15 -29.71
C HIS A 11 8.87 12.53 -29.06
N ILE A 12 10.00 13.22 -28.87
CA ILE A 12 10.02 14.60 -28.35
C ILE A 12 9.28 15.54 -29.32
N LYS A 13 9.58 15.47 -30.61
CA LYS A 13 8.93 16.34 -31.61
C LYS A 13 7.43 16.09 -31.74
N SER A 14 6.96 14.86 -31.58
CA SER A 14 5.52 14.55 -31.63
C SER A 14 4.72 15.24 -30.51
N CYS A 15 5.37 15.67 -29.44
CA CYS A 15 4.80 16.42 -28.35
C CYS A 15 4.85 17.96 -28.60
N ASN A 16 5.40 18.43 -29.72
CA ASN A 16 5.58 19.87 -29.97
C ASN A 16 4.28 20.56 -30.36
N PHE A 17 3.36 20.67 -29.41
CA PHE A 17 2.11 21.40 -29.56
C PHE A 17 1.67 22.06 -28.25
N GLY A 18 0.86 23.13 -28.40
CA GLY A 18 0.25 23.83 -27.26
C GLY A 18 1.26 24.22 -26.18
N LYS A 19 0.97 23.85 -24.94
CA LYS A 19 1.79 24.20 -23.76
C LYS A 19 3.14 23.46 -23.66
N PHE A 20 3.34 22.38 -24.42
CA PHE A 20 4.60 21.63 -24.40
C PHE A 20 5.67 22.25 -25.29
N ALA A 21 5.29 23.05 -26.28
CA ALA A 21 6.24 23.65 -27.23
C ALA A 21 7.36 24.44 -26.52
N ALA A 22 7.01 25.30 -25.58
CA ALA A 22 7.99 26.10 -24.83
C ALA A 22 8.94 25.24 -23.98
N ALA A 23 8.49 24.06 -23.53
CA ALA A 23 9.35 23.13 -22.83
C ALA A 23 10.34 22.43 -23.77
N ILE A 24 9.89 22.07 -24.97
CA ILE A 24 10.71 21.39 -25.97
C ILE A 24 11.79 22.29 -26.54
N GLU A 25 11.50 23.59 -26.74
CA GLU A 25 12.49 24.57 -27.22
C GLU A 25 13.74 24.67 -26.32
N LYS A 26 13.61 24.34 -25.04
CA LYS A 26 14.71 24.37 -24.07
C LYS A 26 15.56 23.10 -24.06
N ILE A 27 15.14 22.06 -24.78
CA ILE A 27 15.87 20.79 -24.84
C ILE A 27 16.91 20.86 -25.96
N ASP A 28 18.18 20.69 -25.61
CA ASP A 28 19.24 20.49 -26.58
C ASP A 28 19.23 19.04 -27.08
N LEU A 29 18.53 18.80 -28.18
CA LEU A 29 18.42 17.50 -28.81
C LEU A 29 19.77 16.93 -29.24
N THR A 30 20.78 17.77 -29.44
CA THR A 30 22.13 17.34 -29.85
C THR A 30 22.94 16.80 -28.68
N SER A 31 22.53 17.10 -27.45
CA SER A 31 23.19 16.63 -26.23
C SER A 31 22.75 15.24 -25.79
N ILE A 32 21.64 14.71 -26.34
CA ILE A 32 21.13 13.39 -25.99
C ILE A 32 22.11 12.31 -26.46
N ARG A 33 22.54 11.45 -25.54
CA ARG A 33 23.50 10.38 -25.78
C ARG A 33 22.88 9.00 -25.54
N ALA A 34 23.38 8.01 -26.30
CA ALA A 34 23.03 6.60 -26.11
C ALA A 34 23.81 6.00 -24.93
N ASP A 35 23.57 6.51 -23.74
CA ASP A 35 24.28 6.08 -22.54
C ASP A 35 23.31 5.69 -21.40
N LYS A 36 23.86 5.12 -20.32
CA LYS A 36 23.09 4.61 -19.18
C LYS A 36 22.38 5.69 -18.35
N SER A 37 22.65 6.98 -18.58
CA SER A 37 21.93 8.08 -17.94
C SER A 37 20.52 8.24 -18.47
N TYR A 38 20.34 7.96 -19.77
CA TYR A 38 19.04 8.03 -20.47
C TYR A 38 18.47 6.63 -20.75
N PHE A 39 19.32 5.68 -21.15
CA PHE A 39 18.91 4.36 -21.64
C PHE A 39 19.65 3.26 -20.87
N ASN A 40 18.96 2.53 -20.01
CA ASN A 40 19.58 1.49 -19.19
C ASN A 40 18.76 0.20 -19.25
N ASP A 41 19.10 -0.66 -20.21
CA ASP A 41 18.39 -1.92 -20.44
C ASP A 41 18.50 -2.88 -19.26
N ALA A 42 19.59 -2.82 -18.50
CA ALA A 42 19.75 -3.63 -17.28
C ALA A 42 18.75 -3.28 -16.16
N LYS A 43 18.08 -2.12 -16.23
CA LYS A 43 17.03 -1.72 -15.31
C LYS A 43 15.62 -1.94 -15.86
N VAL A 44 15.48 -2.40 -17.08
CA VAL A 44 14.20 -2.72 -17.70
C VAL A 44 13.92 -4.21 -17.46
N THR A 45 12.82 -4.51 -16.79
CA THR A 45 12.37 -5.89 -16.56
C THR A 45 11.34 -6.28 -17.63
N ASP A 46 10.06 -6.01 -17.35
CA ASP A 46 8.95 -6.41 -18.23
C ASP A 46 8.60 -5.34 -19.27
N HIS A 47 8.72 -4.06 -18.89
CA HIS A 47 8.29 -2.92 -19.70
C HIS A 47 9.27 -1.76 -19.59
N HIS A 48 9.43 -1.02 -20.69
CA HIS A 48 10.08 0.29 -20.67
C HIS A 48 9.18 1.35 -20.00
N ALA A 49 9.72 2.55 -19.74
CA ALA A 49 8.96 3.68 -19.23
C ALA A 49 7.83 4.08 -20.20
N LEU A 50 6.76 4.68 -19.63
CA LEU A 50 5.72 5.30 -20.44
C LEU A 50 6.31 6.51 -21.18
N ILE A 51 6.16 6.51 -22.49
CA ILE A 51 6.58 7.61 -23.36
C ILE A 51 5.45 7.97 -24.32
N PRO A 52 5.33 9.22 -24.76
CA PRO A 52 4.38 9.61 -25.80
C PRO A 52 4.66 8.86 -27.11
N THR A 53 3.64 8.43 -27.81
CA THR A 53 3.78 7.75 -29.12
C THR A 53 4.07 8.76 -30.24
N ILE A 54 4.83 8.32 -31.25
CA ILE A 54 5.02 9.08 -32.48
C ILE A 54 3.74 8.96 -33.31
N ASN A 55 2.97 10.06 -33.40
CA ASN A 55 1.74 10.08 -34.17
C ASN A 55 1.36 11.51 -34.57
N ASP A 56 1.15 11.74 -35.86
CA ASP A 56 0.77 13.04 -36.42
C ASP A 56 -0.58 13.55 -35.88
N THR A 57 -1.44 12.65 -35.39
CA THR A 57 -2.75 12.99 -34.84
C THR A 57 -2.73 13.18 -33.30
N THR A 58 -1.56 13.21 -32.67
CA THR A 58 -1.46 13.33 -31.19
C THR A 58 -2.14 14.58 -30.66
N LYS A 59 -1.97 15.72 -31.33
CA LYS A 59 -2.64 16.98 -30.98
C LYS A 59 -4.16 16.86 -31.05
N ASP A 60 -4.70 16.33 -32.15
CA ASP A 60 -6.16 16.22 -32.33
C ASP A 60 -6.77 15.28 -31.28
N LYS A 61 -6.08 14.17 -30.99
CA LYS A 61 -6.48 13.26 -29.92
C LYS A 61 -6.41 13.93 -28.55
N TYR A 62 -5.36 14.68 -28.28
CA TYR A 62 -5.22 15.43 -27.03
C TYR A 62 -6.38 16.42 -26.84
N ASP A 63 -6.75 17.16 -27.89
CA ASP A 63 -7.84 18.13 -27.81
C ASP A 63 -9.20 17.49 -27.49
N SER A 64 -9.39 16.22 -27.88
CA SER A 64 -10.61 15.44 -27.59
C SER A 64 -10.66 14.79 -26.21
N LEU A 65 -9.56 14.79 -25.43
CA LEU A 65 -9.50 14.20 -24.10
C LEU A 65 -10.34 14.99 -23.08
N SER A 66 -10.88 14.29 -22.10
CA SER A 66 -11.45 14.89 -20.90
C SER A 66 -10.38 15.60 -20.07
N VAL A 67 -10.80 16.39 -19.09
CA VAL A 67 -9.87 17.12 -18.20
C VAL A 67 -8.94 16.19 -17.45
N ASP A 68 -9.46 15.09 -16.91
CA ASP A 68 -8.66 14.12 -16.14
C ASP A 68 -7.66 13.38 -17.02
N GLU A 69 -8.07 12.98 -18.24
CA GLU A 69 -7.18 12.36 -19.22
C GLU A 69 -6.08 13.33 -19.65
N LYS A 70 -6.39 14.62 -19.86
CA LYS A 70 -5.39 15.66 -20.13
C LYS A 70 -4.39 15.80 -18.99
N ASN A 71 -4.85 15.82 -17.75
CA ASN A 71 -3.96 15.92 -16.59
C ASN A 71 -2.98 14.74 -16.51
N VAL A 72 -3.45 13.52 -16.80
CA VAL A 72 -2.59 12.32 -16.83
C VAL A 72 -1.60 12.39 -17.99
N PHE A 73 -2.07 12.73 -19.18
CA PHE A 73 -1.21 12.89 -20.36
C PHE A 73 -0.13 13.95 -20.14
N ASP A 74 -0.52 15.10 -19.60
CA ASP A 74 0.40 16.19 -19.27
C ASP A 74 1.50 15.73 -18.30
N ALA A 75 1.13 15.02 -17.24
CA ALA A 75 2.07 14.51 -16.28
C ALA A 75 3.08 13.54 -16.94
N ILE A 76 2.62 12.69 -17.85
CA ILE A 76 3.49 11.76 -18.59
C ILE A 76 4.44 12.54 -19.51
N VAL A 77 3.92 13.49 -20.29
CA VAL A 77 4.74 14.29 -21.23
C VAL A 77 5.78 15.12 -20.47
N TYR A 78 5.37 15.87 -19.46
CA TYR A 78 6.33 16.66 -18.68
C TYR A 78 7.39 15.79 -17.99
N ARG A 79 7.00 14.63 -17.44
CA ARG A 79 7.97 13.70 -16.86
C ARG A 79 8.94 13.13 -17.90
N PHE A 80 8.46 12.82 -19.09
CA PHE A 80 9.28 12.37 -20.21
C PHE A 80 10.26 13.47 -20.67
N LEU A 81 9.79 14.69 -20.88
CA LEU A 81 10.64 15.81 -21.29
C LEU A 81 11.68 16.18 -20.22
N ALA A 82 11.33 16.07 -18.93
CA ALA A 82 12.22 16.36 -17.82
C ALA A 82 13.51 15.54 -17.81
N ILE A 83 13.50 14.33 -18.40
CA ILE A 83 14.68 13.46 -18.52
C ILE A 83 15.79 14.13 -19.35
N PHE A 84 15.40 14.97 -20.32
CA PHE A 84 16.32 15.62 -21.28
C PHE A 84 16.68 17.05 -20.87
N TYR A 85 16.20 17.51 -19.72
CA TYR A 85 16.56 18.81 -19.15
C TYR A 85 17.86 18.72 -18.38
N PRO A 86 18.57 19.85 -18.22
CA PRO A 86 19.70 19.95 -17.32
C PRO A 86 19.34 19.53 -15.89
N PRO A 87 20.29 19.08 -15.09
CA PRO A 87 20.06 18.78 -13.69
C PRO A 87 19.66 20.02 -12.87
N TYR A 88 18.94 19.80 -11.78
CA TYR A 88 18.74 20.82 -10.75
C TYR A 88 20.05 21.04 -10.00
N GLU A 89 20.55 22.26 -10.04
CA GLU A 89 21.81 22.64 -9.38
C GLU A 89 21.56 23.57 -8.20
N TYR A 90 22.09 23.21 -7.05
CA TYR A 90 22.01 24.04 -5.85
C TYR A 90 23.26 23.95 -5.01
N GLY A 91 23.54 25.03 -4.27
CA GLY A 91 24.55 25.05 -3.21
C GLY A 91 23.91 24.76 -1.86
N SER A 92 24.40 23.77 -1.12
CA SER A 92 23.98 23.52 0.26
C SER A 92 25.07 24.06 1.20
N THR A 93 24.67 25.00 2.07
CA THR A 93 25.56 25.59 3.07
C THR A 93 25.13 25.13 4.46
N THR A 94 26.09 24.65 5.24
CA THR A 94 25.90 24.38 6.66
C THR A 94 26.78 25.34 7.44
N LEU A 95 26.17 26.21 8.23
CA LEU A 95 26.84 27.14 9.14
C LEU A 95 26.78 26.56 10.56
N VAL A 96 27.92 26.53 11.23
CA VAL A 96 28.02 26.20 12.65
C VAL A 96 28.53 27.40 13.38
N THR A 97 27.73 28.01 14.23
CA THR A 97 28.11 29.14 15.08
C THR A 97 28.27 28.66 16.52
N ARG A 98 29.22 29.27 17.26
CA ARG A 98 29.46 28.99 18.66
C ARG A 98 29.16 30.23 19.50
N ILE A 99 28.37 30.03 20.54
CA ILE A 99 28.11 31.05 21.58
C ILE A 99 28.53 30.40 22.90
N ASP A 100 29.58 30.88 23.51
CA ASP A 100 30.22 30.21 24.66
C ASP A 100 30.53 28.74 24.36
N ASP A 101 29.91 27.81 25.10
CA ASP A 101 30.07 26.37 24.93
C ASP A 101 28.95 25.72 24.10
N LEU A 102 28.02 26.50 23.56
CA LEU A 102 26.90 26.02 22.76
C LEU A 102 27.14 26.15 21.27
N TYR A 103 26.76 25.13 20.51
CA TYR A 103 26.88 25.11 19.06
C TYR A 103 25.51 25.15 18.40
N PHE A 104 25.32 26.08 17.48
CA PHE A 104 24.11 26.29 16.70
C PHE A 104 24.39 25.91 15.26
N ARG A 105 23.54 25.08 14.68
CA ARG A 105 23.67 24.62 13.28
C ARG A 105 22.52 25.18 12.45
N SER A 106 22.87 25.95 11.41
CA SER A 106 21.96 26.46 10.40
C SER A 106 22.25 25.80 9.06
N ARG A 107 21.22 25.50 8.31
CA ARG A 107 21.34 24.96 6.93
C ARG A 107 20.58 25.86 5.99
N GLY A 108 21.17 26.12 4.83
CA GLY A 108 20.51 26.84 3.76
C GLY A 108 20.83 26.23 2.41
N ILE A 109 19.96 26.52 1.45
CA ILE A 109 20.11 26.09 0.06
C ILE A 109 20.01 27.33 -0.82
N SER A 110 20.97 27.49 -1.74
CA SER A 110 20.93 28.51 -2.79
C SER A 110 20.77 27.82 -4.14
N VAL A 111 19.65 28.05 -4.81
CA VAL A 111 19.38 27.49 -6.14
C VAL A 111 20.26 28.19 -7.16
N LYS A 112 21.03 27.43 -7.94
CA LYS A 112 21.88 27.91 -9.04
C LYS A 112 21.17 27.78 -10.39
N ALA A 113 20.56 26.64 -10.63
CA ALA A 113 19.77 26.36 -11.83
C ALA A 113 18.59 25.46 -11.51
N LEU A 114 17.39 25.80 -11.98
CA LEU A 114 16.18 25.01 -11.76
C LEU A 114 16.21 23.68 -12.52
N GLY A 115 16.89 23.64 -13.67
CA GLY A 115 16.97 22.43 -14.49
C GLY A 115 15.57 21.81 -14.75
N TYR A 116 15.45 20.49 -14.61
CA TYR A 116 14.20 19.77 -14.85
C TYR A 116 13.03 20.18 -13.94
N LYS A 117 13.28 20.76 -12.76
CA LYS A 117 12.23 21.24 -11.86
C LYS A 117 11.42 22.39 -12.46
N GLU A 118 12.00 23.11 -13.40
CA GLU A 118 11.31 24.22 -14.07
C GLU A 118 10.03 23.75 -14.79
N ILE A 119 10.07 22.57 -15.43
CA ILE A 119 8.92 22.05 -16.18
C ILE A 119 8.02 21.16 -15.35
N LEU A 120 8.52 20.51 -14.32
CA LEU A 120 7.70 19.66 -13.46
C LEU A 120 6.84 20.47 -12.49
N GLN A 121 7.11 21.77 -12.33
CA GLN A 121 6.45 22.66 -11.36
C GLN A 121 6.42 22.05 -9.94
N GLU A 122 7.41 21.23 -9.63
CA GLU A 122 7.57 20.67 -8.30
C GLU A 122 7.82 21.83 -7.34
N LYS A 123 6.87 22.07 -6.44
CA LYS A 123 7.12 23.00 -5.33
C LYS A 123 8.25 22.41 -4.49
N ASP A 124 9.31 23.16 -4.33
CA ASP A 124 10.35 22.78 -3.38
C ASP A 124 9.71 22.71 -1.98
N THR A 125 9.43 21.49 -1.53
CA THR A 125 8.99 21.25 -0.14
C THR A 125 10.06 21.62 0.88
N ALA A 126 11.27 21.89 0.39
CA ALA A 126 12.39 22.44 1.14
C ALA A 126 12.27 23.96 1.44
N ASP A 127 11.28 24.67 0.85
CA ASP A 127 11.10 26.11 1.07
C ASP A 127 10.76 26.50 2.51
N ALA A 128 10.31 25.57 3.34
CA ALA A 128 10.04 25.82 4.75
C ALA A 128 11.32 25.87 5.64
N GLU A 129 12.43 25.30 5.16
CA GLU A 129 13.72 25.28 5.88
C GLU A 129 14.84 26.03 5.12
N ASN A 130 14.57 26.57 3.95
CA ASN A 130 15.55 27.29 3.13
C ASN A 130 15.76 28.73 3.62
N SER A 131 16.45 28.87 4.75
CA SER A 131 17.01 30.16 5.16
C SER A 131 18.11 30.54 4.18
N ILE A 132 18.06 31.77 3.65
CA ILE A 132 19.19 32.34 2.95
C ILE A 132 20.30 32.55 3.98
N ILE A 133 21.34 31.72 3.91
CA ILE A 133 22.50 31.86 4.76
C ILE A 133 23.45 32.85 4.08
N PRO A 134 23.83 33.95 4.74
CA PRO A 134 24.80 34.88 4.19
C PRO A 134 26.16 34.18 3.99
N LEU A 135 26.93 34.66 3.05
CA LEU A 135 28.32 34.21 2.85
C LEU A 135 29.15 34.65 4.05
N LEU A 136 29.59 33.70 4.86
CA LEU A 136 30.42 33.90 6.04
C LEU A 136 31.67 33.02 5.93
N HIS A 137 32.77 33.47 6.48
CA HIS A 137 34.03 32.75 6.53
C HIS A 137 34.29 32.18 7.93
N THR A 138 35.06 31.12 8.00
CA THR A 138 35.44 30.51 9.27
C THR A 138 36.24 31.54 10.11
N GLY A 139 35.81 31.74 11.35
CA GLY A 139 36.44 32.70 12.28
C GLY A 139 35.80 34.09 12.29
N GLU A 140 34.81 34.35 11.43
CA GLU A 140 34.05 35.59 11.52
C GLU A 140 33.20 35.63 12.79
N THR A 141 33.03 36.80 13.36
CA THR A 141 32.21 37.05 14.53
C THR A 141 30.96 37.82 14.13
N ALA A 142 29.82 37.43 14.69
CA ALA A 142 28.54 38.11 14.47
C ALA A 142 27.89 38.48 15.81
N GLU A 143 27.16 39.60 15.84
CA GLU A 143 26.40 40.02 16.99
C GLU A 143 25.16 39.14 17.18
N VAL A 144 25.00 38.62 18.38
CA VAL A 144 23.79 37.87 18.74
C VAL A 144 22.69 38.87 19.10
N LYS A 145 21.67 38.97 18.24
CA LYS A 145 20.52 39.87 18.47
C LYS A 145 19.43 39.26 19.36
N ASN A 146 19.20 37.98 19.21
CA ASN A 146 18.16 37.25 19.97
C ASN A 146 18.51 35.80 20.07
N VAL A 147 18.18 35.17 21.22
CA VAL A 147 18.20 33.72 21.43
C VAL A 147 16.87 33.33 21.99
N GLU A 148 16.19 32.42 21.31
CA GLU A 148 14.88 31.90 21.70
C GLU A 148 14.94 30.38 21.98
N CYS A 149 14.45 29.98 23.14
CA CYS A 149 14.31 28.57 23.47
C CYS A 149 12.91 28.10 23.12
N VAL A 150 12.78 27.37 22.02
CA VAL A 150 11.48 26.84 21.54
C VAL A 150 11.33 25.39 21.97
N SER A 151 10.31 25.11 22.78
CA SER A 151 9.94 23.74 23.13
C SER A 151 9.23 23.09 21.95
N LYS A 152 9.78 22.00 21.45
CA LYS A 152 9.17 21.20 20.37
C LYS A 152 8.93 19.76 20.85
N LYS A 153 7.86 19.14 20.35
CA LYS A 153 7.61 17.71 20.52
C LYS A 153 8.04 16.97 19.25
N THR A 154 8.63 15.81 19.42
CA THR A 154 8.86 14.90 18.29
C THR A 154 7.52 14.46 17.72
N SER A 155 7.41 14.42 16.41
CA SER A 155 6.26 13.85 15.71
C SER A 155 6.54 12.39 15.31
N PRO A 156 5.54 11.53 15.29
CA PRO A 156 5.71 10.19 14.75
C PRO A 156 6.03 10.26 13.25
N PRO A 157 6.60 9.19 12.66
CA PRO A 157 6.73 9.09 11.22
C PRO A 157 5.41 9.38 10.51
N PRO A 158 5.42 10.01 9.33
CA PRO A 158 4.19 10.27 8.58
C PRO A 158 3.51 8.96 8.20
N LYS A 159 2.19 8.98 8.14
CA LYS A 159 1.40 7.85 7.63
C LYS A 159 1.68 7.65 6.14
N TYR A 160 1.48 6.43 5.65
CA TYR A 160 1.66 6.14 4.23
C TYR A 160 0.59 6.81 3.38
N THR A 161 1.03 7.51 2.34
CA THR A 161 0.21 7.98 1.22
C THR A 161 0.16 6.92 0.12
N VAL A 162 -0.66 7.13 -0.92
CA VAL A 162 -0.69 6.25 -2.10
C VAL A 162 0.71 6.13 -2.71
N ASP A 163 1.41 7.25 -2.89
CA ASP A 163 2.74 7.27 -3.51
C ASP A 163 3.81 6.61 -2.62
N SER A 164 3.79 6.91 -1.32
CA SER A 164 4.80 6.38 -0.40
C SER A 164 4.68 4.87 -0.19
N ILE A 165 3.46 4.30 -0.21
CA ILE A 165 3.28 2.84 -0.11
C ILE A 165 3.74 2.13 -1.38
N ILE A 166 3.48 2.69 -2.58
CA ILE A 166 3.98 2.14 -3.85
C ILE A 166 5.51 2.21 -3.90
N THR A 167 6.10 3.34 -3.50
CA THR A 167 7.56 3.49 -3.41
C THR A 167 8.17 2.45 -2.47
N LEU A 168 7.52 2.18 -1.33
CA LEU A 168 7.97 1.17 -0.39
C LEU A 168 7.86 -0.25 -0.98
N MET A 169 6.77 -0.56 -1.67
CA MET A 169 6.60 -1.85 -2.37
C MET A 169 7.68 -2.05 -3.41
N GLN A 170 8.00 -1.03 -4.21
CA GLN A 170 9.11 -1.07 -5.18
C GLN A 170 10.46 -1.36 -4.51
N LYS A 171 10.73 -0.67 -3.38
CA LYS A 171 11.97 -0.87 -2.61
C LYS A 171 12.15 -2.32 -2.14
N TYR A 172 11.07 -2.98 -1.77
CA TYR A 172 11.08 -4.36 -1.28
C TYR A 172 10.79 -5.41 -2.38
N GLY A 173 10.60 -4.99 -3.63
CA GLY A 173 10.29 -5.91 -4.73
C GLY A 173 8.92 -6.59 -4.58
N ILE A 174 7.95 -5.93 -3.95
CA ILE A 174 6.61 -6.47 -3.73
C ILE A 174 5.71 -6.11 -4.91
N GLY A 175 5.46 -7.06 -5.78
CA GLY A 175 4.67 -6.90 -6.99
C GLY A 175 5.44 -6.17 -8.10
N THR A 176 4.82 -6.10 -9.26
CA THR A 176 5.30 -5.37 -10.45
C THR A 176 4.59 -4.03 -10.57
N SER A 177 5.07 -3.15 -11.44
CA SER A 177 4.42 -1.86 -11.73
C SER A 177 2.93 -2.01 -12.08
N ALA A 178 2.56 -3.11 -12.74
CA ALA A 178 1.17 -3.40 -13.10
C ALA A 178 0.31 -3.90 -11.93
N THR A 179 0.90 -4.53 -10.92
CA THR A 179 0.16 -5.23 -9.86
C THR A 179 0.14 -4.50 -8.53
N MET A 180 1.08 -3.61 -8.23
CA MET A 180 1.18 -2.91 -6.93
C MET A 180 -0.10 -2.17 -6.55
N ALA A 181 -0.66 -1.38 -7.48
CA ALA A 181 -1.89 -0.64 -7.22
C ALA A 181 -3.09 -1.57 -6.92
N GLU A 182 -3.19 -2.69 -7.64
CA GLU A 182 -4.26 -3.68 -7.42
C GLU A 182 -4.08 -4.43 -6.09
N ILE A 183 -2.85 -4.72 -5.66
CA ILE A 183 -2.55 -5.29 -4.34
C ILE A 183 -3.09 -4.36 -3.24
N VAL A 184 -2.75 -3.06 -3.30
CA VAL A 184 -3.21 -2.06 -2.33
C VAL A 184 -4.73 -1.93 -2.35
N LYS A 185 -5.35 -1.95 -3.54
CA LYS A 185 -6.82 -1.93 -3.69
C LYS A 185 -7.50 -3.16 -3.08
N LYS A 186 -6.90 -4.35 -3.19
CA LYS A 186 -7.41 -5.58 -2.55
C LYS A 186 -7.45 -5.47 -1.03
N LEU A 187 -6.47 -4.80 -0.41
CA LEU A 187 -6.45 -4.57 1.04
C LEU A 187 -7.57 -3.64 1.52
N GLN A 188 -8.13 -2.82 0.63
CA GLN A 188 -9.26 -1.91 0.90
C GLN A 188 -10.63 -2.56 0.63
N ASN A 189 -10.68 -3.82 0.19
CA ASN A 189 -11.93 -4.50 -0.16
C ASN A 189 -12.89 -4.53 1.05
N PRO A 190 -14.15 -4.03 0.93
CA PRO A 190 -15.08 -3.91 2.05
C PRO A 190 -15.36 -5.22 2.79
N LYS A 191 -15.22 -6.38 2.14
CA LYS A 191 -15.45 -7.70 2.77
C LYS A 191 -14.32 -8.10 3.73
N ARG A 192 -13.12 -7.59 3.53
CA ARG A 192 -11.91 -7.91 4.32
C ARG A 192 -11.00 -6.68 4.42
N GLN A 193 -11.59 -5.54 4.71
CA GLN A 193 -10.90 -4.26 4.70
C GLN A 193 -9.79 -4.24 5.76
N SER A 194 -8.56 -4.40 5.31
CA SER A 194 -7.38 -4.38 6.18
C SER A 194 -6.85 -2.97 6.40
N ILE A 195 -7.01 -2.11 5.39
CA ILE A 195 -6.62 -0.69 5.43
C ILE A 195 -7.75 0.19 4.89
N VAL A 196 -7.79 1.45 5.31
CA VAL A 196 -8.66 2.50 4.79
C VAL A 196 -7.81 3.67 4.31
N LEU A 197 -8.27 4.33 3.24
CA LEU A 197 -7.68 5.59 2.76
C LEU A 197 -8.58 6.74 3.24
N GLU A 198 -8.07 7.59 4.12
CA GLU A 198 -8.76 8.75 4.66
C GLU A 198 -7.86 9.97 4.56
N ASN A 199 -8.37 11.06 4.01
CA ASN A 199 -7.62 12.31 3.82
C ASN A 199 -6.25 12.12 3.13
N GLY A 200 -6.19 11.22 2.13
CA GLY A 200 -4.98 10.94 1.35
C GLY A 200 -3.94 10.05 2.05
N VAL A 201 -4.22 9.53 3.25
CA VAL A 201 -3.30 8.65 3.97
C VAL A 201 -3.96 7.33 4.37
N TYR A 202 -3.16 6.26 4.38
CA TYR A 202 -3.63 4.94 4.82
C TYR A 202 -3.59 4.77 6.33
N SER A 203 -4.61 4.12 6.85
CA SER A 203 -4.69 3.67 8.24
C SER A 203 -5.12 2.21 8.30
N SER A 204 -4.57 1.44 9.26
CA SER A 204 -4.97 0.05 9.49
C SER A 204 -6.33 -0.01 10.18
N THR A 205 -7.18 -0.94 9.75
CA THR A 205 -8.45 -1.24 10.43
C THR A 205 -8.25 -2.16 11.64
N ALA A 206 -9.28 -2.30 12.49
CA ALA A 206 -9.28 -3.29 13.56
C ALA A 206 -9.12 -4.73 13.00
N PHE A 207 -9.77 -5.02 11.87
CA PHE A 207 -9.60 -6.29 11.17
C PHE A 207 -8.18 -6.49 10.70
N GLY A 208 -7.57 -5.49 10.03
CA GLY A 208 -6.19 -5.57 9.53
C GLY A 208 -5.19 -5.82 10.66
N ARG A 209 -5.30 -5.10 11.78
CA ARG A 209 -4.44 -5.32 12.96
C ARG A 209 -4.61 -6.71 13.55
N LYS A 210 -5.86 -7.17 13.71
CA LYS A 210 -6.12 -8.54 14.21
C LYS A 210 -5.61 -9.60 13.24
N PHE A 211 -5.78 -9.39 11.92
CA PHE A 211 -5.28 -10.33 10.92
C PHE A 211 -3.77 -10.47 11.02
N ILE A 212 -3.04 -9.37 11.07
CA ILE A 212 -1.58 -9.40 11.20
C ILE A 212 -1.13 -10.02 12.54
N SER A 213 -1.89 -9.86 13.63
CA SER A 213 -1.50 -10.45 14.93
C SER A 213 -1.52 -11.98 14.96
N VAL A 214 -2.29 -12.62 14.06
CA VAL A 214 -2.42 -14.09 13.98
C VAL A 214 -1.65 -14.73 12.82
N VAL A 215 -1.05 -13.92 11.95
CA VAL A 215 -0.20 -14.41 10.86
C VAL A 215 1.18 -14.72 11.43
N PRO A 216 1.85 -15.85 11.10
CA PRO A 216 3.23 -16.13 11.46
C PRO A 216 4.18 -14.99 11.09
N ASP A 217 5.21 -14.76 11.90
CA ASP A 217 6.11 -13.61 11.73
C ASP A 217 6.86 -13.66 10.38
N GLU A 218 7.19 -14.85 9.92
CA GLU A 218 7.85 -15.09 8.64
C GLU A 218 6.99 -14.58 7.46
N LEU A 219 5.67 -14.77 7.53
CA LEU A 219 4.72 -14.31 6.49
C LEU A 219 4.45 -12.80 6.54
N LYS A 220 4.89 -12.11 7.58
CA LYS A 220 4.78 -10.65 7.70
C LYS A 220 5.96 -9.91 7.08
N SER A 221 7.05 -10.65 6.83
CA SER A 221 8.30 -10.06 6.35
C SER A 221 8.22 -9.77 4.84
N PRO A 222 8.54 -8.54 4.42
CA PRO A 222 8.71 -8.22 3.00
C PRO A 222 9.86 -9.02 2.37
N GLU A 223 10.84 -9.42 3.16
CA GLU A 223 12.00 -10.19 2.73
C GLU A 223 11.60 -11.58 2.21
N LEU A 224 10.53 -12.19 2.74
CA LEU A 224 10.03 -13.46 2.21
C LEU A 224 9.63 -13.33 0.74
N THR A 225 8.86 -12.30 0.39
CA THR A 225 8.46 -12.04 -0.99
C THR A 225 9.68 -11.80 -1.88
N LYS A 226 10.63 -11.00 -1.40
CA LYS A 226 11.89 -10.75 -2.12
C LYS A 226 12.67 -12.05 -2.39
N ASN A 227 12.82 -12.91 -1.38
CA ASN A 227 13.52 -14.19 -1.52
C ASN A 227 12.81 -15.12 -2.51
N ILE A 228 11.48 -15.13 -2.55
CA ILE A 228 10.70 -15.89 -3.53
C ILE A 228 10.99 -15.37 -4.95
N GLU A 229 10.96 -14.05 -5.16
CA GLU A 229 11.25 -13.45 -6.47
C GLU A 229 12.71 -13.71 -6.91
N GLU A 230 13.67 -13.65 -5.99
CA GLU A 230 15.08 -13.99 -6.26
C GLU A 230 15.23 -15.46 -6.69
N LYS A 231 14.55 -16.40 -6.00
CA LYS A 231 14.55 -17.82 -6.40
C LYS A 231 13.87 -18.04 -7.75
N LEU A 232 12.81 -17.31 -8.08
CA LEU A 232 12.17 -17.36 -9.40
C LEU A 232 13.12 -16.86 -10.50
N SER A 233 13.91 -15.81 -10.24
CA SER A 233 14.95 -15.36 -11.17
C SER A 233 16.02 -16.43 -11.40
N GLN A 234 16.47 -17.08 -10.32
CA GLN A 234 17.45 -18.17 -10.38
C GLN A 234 16.95 -19.36 -11.23
N ILE A 235 15.65 -19.65 -11.22
CA ILE A 235 15.06 -20.66 -12.10
C ILE A 235 15.15 -20.20 -13.56
N GLY A 236 14.87 -18.93 -13.84
CA GLY A 236 15.02 -18.36 -15.19
C GLY A 236 16.46 -18.39 -15.72
N GLU A 237 17.44 -18.23 -14.82
CA GLU A 237 18.87 -18.30 -15.11
C GLU A 237 19.42 -19.74 -15.16
N GLY A 238 18.62 -20.74 -14.76
CA GLY A 238 19.02 -22.15 -14.73
C GLY A 238 19.92 -22.54 -13.55
N SER A 239 20.09 -21.65 -12.54
CA SER A 239 20.91 -21.90 -11.35
C SER A 239 20.13 -22.60 -10.22
N LEU A 240 18.80 -22.64 -10.29
CA LEU A 240 17.89 -23.36 -9.39
C LEU A 240 16.90 -24.20 -10.20
N THR A 241 16.57 -25.41 -9.74
CA THR A 241 15.54 -26.22 -10.41
C THR A 241 14.14 -25.85 -9.90
N LYS A 242 13.14 -26.02 -10.75
CA LYS A 242 11.74 -25.83 -10.36
C LYS A 242 11.32 -26.79 -9.25
N GLU A 243 11.83 -28.00 -9.28
CA GLU A 243 11.55 -29.08 -8.31
C GLU A 243 12.07 -28.70 -6.92
N ASP A 244 13.30 -28.20 -6.82
CA ASP A 244 13.89 -27.75 -5.56
C ASP A 244 13.12 -26.58 -4.97
N PHE A 245 12.79 -25.59 -5.80
CA PHE A 245 11.98 -24.45 -5.38
C PHE A 245 10.61 -24.87 -4.86
N LEU A 246 9.91 -25.79 -5.52
CA LEU A 246 8.60 -26.28 -5.07
C LEU A 246 8.71 -27.08 -3.77
N ASN A 247 9.76 -27.87 -3.60
CA ASN A 247 10.00 -28.61 -2.36
C ASN A 247 10.23 -27.66 -1.19
N ASP A 248 11.02 -26.60 -1.36
CA ASP A 248 11.23 -25.57 -0.34
C ASP A 248 9.90 -24.93 0.07
N ILE A 249 9.10 -24.47 -0.91
CA ILE A 249 7.79 -23.85 -0.64
C ILE A 249 6.83 -24.81 0.08
N ILE A 250 6.81 -26.09 -0.30
CA ILE A 250 5.95 -27.09 0.34
C ILE A 250 6.41 -27.31 1.81
N GLN A 251 7.70 -27.33 2.05
CA GLN A 251 8.25 -27.47 3.39
C GLN A 251 7.91 -26.25 4.27
N ASP A 252 8.06 -25.03 3.74
CA ASP A 252 7.68 -23.80 4.41
C ASP A 252 6.19 -23.79 4.78
N ILE A 253 5.31 -24.14 3.81
CA ILE A 253 3.86 -24.20 4.04
C ILE A 253 3.53 -25.22 5.16
N ARG A 254 4.17 -26.40 5.19
CA ARG A 254 3.96 -27.38 6.24
C ARG A 254 4.37 -26.84 7.61
N SER A 255 5.53 -26.19 7.68
CA SER A 255 6.02 -25.55 8.92
C SER A 255 5.04 -24.49 9.42
N TYR A 256 4.52 -23.60 8.52
CA TYR A 256 3.54 -22.59 8.91
C TYR A 256 2.21 -23.19 9.39
N ILE A 257 1.74 -24.26 8.73
CA ILE A 257 0.53 -24.96 9.18
C ILE A 257 0.70 -25.56 10.58
N ASP A 258 1.85 -26.14 10.84
CA ASP A 258 2.11 -26.76 12.14
C ASP A 258 2.25 -25.72 13.26
N THR A 259 2.90 -24.58 12.98
CA THR A 259 2.97 -23.43 13.89
C THR A 259 1.58 -22.90 14.23
N VAL A 260 0.75 -22.66 13.19
CA VAL A 260 -0.61 -22.13 13.39
C VAL A 260 -1.53 -23.13 14.09
N LYS A 261 -1.36 -24.43 13.87
CA LYS A 261 -2.13 -25.46 14.60
C LYS A 261 -1.80 -25.45 16.09
N GLY A 262 -0.51 -25.33 16.47
CA GLY A 262 -0.13 -25.23 17.87
C GLY A 262 -0.71 -24.01 18.58
N GLU A 263 -0.73 -22.85 17.91
CA GLU A 263 -1.35 -21.63 18.44
C GLU A 263 -2.90 -21.66 18.40
N ALA A 264 -3.50 -22.42 17.47
CA ALA A 264 -4.95 -22.53 17.36
C ALA A 264 -5.56 -23.36 18.49
N ASP A 265 -4.83 -24.34 18.99
CA ASP A 265 -5.26 -25.13 20.16
C ASP A 265 -5.28 -24.27 21.45
N ASP A 266 -4.45 -23.22 21.54
CA ASP A 266 -4.48 -22.25 22.63
C ASP A 266 -5.59 -21.17 22.47
N LEU A 267 -6.22 -21.05 21.28
CA LEU A 267 -7.23 -20.02 20.95
C LEU A 267 -8.66 -20.55 21.03
N GLU A 268 -8.92 -21.82 21.28
CA GLU A 268 -10.26 -22.37 21.43
C GLU A 268 -10.87 -21.98 22.78
N LYS A 269 -11.54 -20.84 22.81
CA LYS A 269 -12.23 -20.36 24.00
C LYS A 269 -13.50 -21.16 24.23
N GLU A 270 -13.63 -21.77 25.42
CA GLU A 270 -14.86 -22.41 25.83
C GLU A 270 -16.00 -21.39 25.97
N ILE A 271 -17.13 -21.64 25.28
CA ILE A 271 -18.31 -20.80 25.29
C ILE A 271 -19.37 -21.33 26.27
N GLY A 272 -19.42 -22.64 26.48
CA GLY A 272 -20.36 -23.29 27.36
C GLY A 272 -20.38 -24.80 27.12
N ILE A 273 -21.31 -25.49 27.75
CA ILE A 273 -21.45 -26.95 27.69
C ILE A 273 -22.55 -27.32 26.70
N CYS A 274 -22.27 -28.32 25.85
CA CYS A 274 -23.22 -28.84 24.88
C CYS A 274 -24.39 -29.55 25.61
N PRO A 275 -25.67 -29.18 25.32
CA PRO A 275 -26.80 -29.77 26.00
C PRO A 275 -27.08 -31.22 25.54
N VAL A 276 -26.41 -31.71 24.52
CA VAL A 276 -26.63 -33.08 23.96
C VAL A 276 -25.61 -34.08 24.50
N CYS A 277 -24.34 -33.74 24.49
CA CYS A 277 -23.24 -34.66 24.86
C CYS A 277 -22.45 -34.24 26.10
N ASN A 278 -22.80 -33.12 26.72
CA ASN A 278 -22.18 -32.59 27.94
C ASN A 278 -20.65 -32.31 27.83
N THR A 279 -20.15 -32.08 26.60
CA THR A 279 -18.77 -31.69 26.37
C THR A 279 -18.69 -30.18 26.08
N PRO A 280 -17.51 -29.55 26.23
CA PRO A 280 -17.34 -28.14 25.94
C PRO A 280 -17.68 -27.77 24.47
N VAL A 281 -18.33 -26.63 24.29
CA VAL A 281 -18.50 -25.97 22.99
C VAL A 281 -17.45 -24.88 22.88
N LEU A 282 -16.63 -24.98 21.85
CA LEU A 282 -15.47 -24.14 21.63
C LEU A 282 -15.72 -23.10 20.56
N GLU A 283 -15.19 -21.90 20.75
CA GLU A 283 -15.15 -20.86 19.75
C GLU A 283 -14.02 -21.11 18.75
N LYS A 284 -14.34 -21.70 17.59
CA LYS A 284 -13.39 -21.92 16.51
C LYS A 284 -13.33 -20.71 15.55
N ARG A 285 -12.43 -20.76 14.61
CA ARG A 285 -12.20 -19.66 13.66
C ARG A 285 -13.44 -19.19 12.92
N PHE A 286 -14.25 -20.12 12.40
CA PHE A 286 -15.43 -19.83 11.56
C PHE A 286 -16.76 -20.25 12.16
N GLU A 287 -16.72 -20.96 13.26
CA GLU A 287 -17.90 -21.56 13.88
C GLU A 287 -17.74 -21.70 15.39
N TYR A 288 -18.83 -21.96 16.06
CA TYR A 288 -18.87 -22.51 17.41
C TYR A 288 -19.25 -23.99 17.29
N ALA A 289 -18.40 -24.87 17.77
CA ALA A 289 -18.60 -26.29 17.63
C ALA A 289 -18.29 -27.06 18.91
N CYS A 290 -19.07 -28.10 19.15
CA CYS A 290 -18.82 -29.03 20.22
C CYS A 290 -17.48 -29.77 20.01
N ALA A 291 -16.78 -30.11 21.08
CA ALA A 291 -15.60 -30.96 21.03
C ALA A 291 -15.92 -32.35 20.44
N THR A 292 -17.16 -32.84 20.63
CA THR A 292 -17.65 -34.04 19.97
C THR A 292 -18.14 -33.72 18.55
N PRO A 293 -17.58 -34.36 17.51
CA PRO A 293 -18.02 -34.14 16.13
C PRO A 293 -19.53 -34.33 15.92
N GLU A 294 -20.12 -33.49 15.04
CA GLU A 294 -21.52 -33.56 14.62
C GLU A 294 -22.59 -33.34 15.69
N CYS A 295 -22.21 -32.99 16.93
CA CYS A 295 -23.17 -32.85 18.02
C CYS A 295 -23.80 -31.43 18.06
N PHE A 296 -22.99 -30.37 18.16
CA PHE A 296 -23.42 -28.97 18.12
C PHE A 296 -22.51 -28.19 17.21
N LYS A 297 -23.09 -27.43 16.28
CA LYS A 297 -22.33 -26.61 15.33
C LYS A 297 -23.13 -25.39 14.89
N VAL A 298 -22.54 -24.21 15.02
CA VAL A 298 -23.13 -22.93 14.60
C VAL A 298 -22.07 -22.07 13.91
N GLY A 299 -22.27 -21.73 12.66
CA GLY A 299 -21.36 -20.82 11.95
C GLY A 299 -21.37 -19.41 12.54
N LYS A 300 -20.21 -18.74 12.55
CA LYS A 300 -20.11 -17.34 12.97
C LYS A 300 -20.84 -16.36 12.05
N HIS A 301 -21.12 -16.77 10.82
CA HIS A 301 -21.88 -15.99 9.85
C HIS A 301 -23.01 -16.81 9.26
N ILE A 302 -24.24 -16.43 9.54
CA ILE A 302 -25.45 -17.10 9.04
C ILE A 302 -26.32 -16.07 8.32
N LYS A 303 -26.60 -16.29 7.03
CA LYS A 303 -27.46 -15.42 6.21
C LYS A 303 -27.14 -13.91 6.37
N GLY A 304 -25.87 -13.54 6.25
CA GLY A 304 -25.39 -12.17 6.36
C GLY A 304 -25.34 -11.59 7.78
N LYS A 305 -25.70 -12.38 8.80
CA LYS A 305 -25.65 -11.96 10.21
C LYS A 305 -24.48 -12.61 10.92
N THR A 306 -23.74 -11.81 11.71
CA THR A 306 -22.70 -12.31 12.61
C THR A 306 -23.34 -12.85 13.88
N ILE A 307 -23.02 -14.09 14.24
CA ILE A 307 -23.43 -14.74 15.47
C ILE A 307 -22.31 -14.52 16.50
N ILE A 308 -22.66 -13.92 17.63
CA ILE A 308 -21.71 -13.58 18.70
C ILE A 308 -21.80 -14.59 19.86
N PRO A 309 -20.76 -14.70 20.71
CA PRO A 309 -20.72 -15.67 21.81
C PRO A 309 -21.94 -15.66 22.75
N SER A 310 -22.54 -14.50 23.01
CA SER A 310 -23.75 -14.43 23.86
C SER A 310 -24.95 -15.13 23.24
N MET A 311 -25.14 -15.02 21.92
CA MET A 311 -26.22 -15.73 21.21
C MET A 311 -26.01 -17.25 21.25
N VAL A 312 -24.76 -17.71 21.21
CA VAL A 312 -24.44 -19.13 21.36
C VAL A 312 -24.70 -19.61 22.78
N LYS A 313 -24.39 -18.81 23.80
CA LYS A 313 -24.74 -19.12 25.19
C LYS A 313 -26.25 -19.29 25.38
N ASP A 314 -27.05 -18.40 24.77
CA ASP A 314 -28.51 -18.51 24.78
C ASP A 314 -28.97 -19.84 24.15
N LEU A 315 -28.37 -20.23 23.01
CA LEU A 315 -28.67 -21.51 22.35
C LEU A 315 -28.32 -22.70 23.24
N LEU A 316 -27.18 -22.66 23.93
CA LEU A 316 -26.74 -23.75 24.81
C LEU A 316 -27.57 -23.86 26.09
N GLN A 317 -28.01 -22.73 26.65
CA GLN A 317 -28.73 -22.67 27.91
C GLN A 317 -30.26 -22.83 27.73
N HIS A 318 -30.81 -22.23 26.68
CA HIS A 318 -32.27 -22.12 26.48
C HIS A 318 -32.76 -22.81 25.20
N GLY A 319 -31.88 -23.42 24.41
CA GLY A 319 -32.20 -24.01 23.13
C GLY A 319 -32.61 -23.03 22.03
N GLN A 320 -32.62 -21.71 22.33
CA GLN A 320 -33.04 -20.67 21.40
C GLN A 320 -32.37 -19.32 21.72
N THR A 321 -32.25 -18.47 20.70
CA THR A 321 -31.84 -17.07 20.88
C THR A 321 -33.04 -16.15 21.12
N GLY A 322 -32.81 -14.91 21.51
CA GLY A 322 -33.79 -13.83 21.33
C GLY A 322 -34.05 -13.53 19.84
N TRP A 323 -34.99 -12.61 19.55
CA TRP A 323 -35.27 -12.13 18.20
C TRP A 323 -34.08 -11.37 17.62
N ILE A 324 -33.47 -11.86 16.52
CA ILE A 324 -32.33 -11.26 15.85
C ILE A 324 -32.81 -10.59 14.55
N LYS A 325 -32.56 -9.28 14.43
CA LYS A 325 -32.90 -8.49 13.23
C LYS A 325 -31.76 -8.52 12.23
N GLY A 326 -32.07 -8.46 10.93
CA GLY A 326 -31.10 -8.20 9.85
C GLY A 326 -30.48 -9.44 9.23
N PHE A 327 -31.11 -10.62 9.33
CA PHE A 327 -30.79 -11.73 8.44
C PHE A 327 -31.15 -11.39 6.99
N GLN A 328 -30.32 -11.80 6.05
CA GLN A 328 -30.52 -11.56 4.63
C GLN A 328 -31.25 -12.74 3.95
N GLY A 329 -32.37 -12.47 3.32
CA GLY A 329 -33.14 -13.41 2.55
C GLY A 329 -33.33 -12.97 1.10
N LYS A 330 -33.90 -13.82 0.26
CA LYS A 330 -34.19 -13.51 -1.15
C LYS A 330 -35.08 -12.28 -1.37
N LYS A 331 -35.96 -11.97 -0.39
CA LYS A 331 -36.91 -10.84 -0.44
C LYS A 331 -36.51 -9.67 0.42
N GLY A 332 -35.27 -9.63 0.94
CA GLY A 332 -34.75 -8.57 1.81
C GLY A 332 -34.41 -9.03 3.23
N ALA A 333 -34.13 -8.06 4.10
CA ALA A 333 -33.77 -8.34 5.49
C ALA A 333 -34.99 -8.77 6.31
N TYR A 334 -34.80 -9.77 7.19
CA TYR A 334 -35.84 -10.28 8.05
C TYR A 334 -35.37 -10.47 9.50
N THR A 335 -36.34 -10.70 10.39
CA THR A 335 -36.12 -11.00 11.81
C THR A 335 -36.46 -12.45 12.07
N ALA A 336 -35.63 -13.17 12.83
CA ALA A 336 -35.89 -14.55 13.24
C ALA A 336 -35.18 -14.83 14.58
N LYS A 337 -35.63 -15.88 15.26
CA LYS A 337 -34.83 -16.56 16.30
C LYS A 337 -34.10 -17.73 15.69
N ILE A 338 -32.96 -18.05 16.27
CA ILE A 338 -32.28 -19.32 16.01
C ILE A 338 -32.68 -20.30 17.11
N LEU A 339 -33.07 -21.51 16.68
CA LEU A 339 -33.39 -22.62 17.55
C LEU A 339 -32.35 -23.72 17.37
N PHE A 340 -32.03 -24.42 18.44
CA PHE A 340 -31.25 -25.63 18.39
C PHE A 340 -32.16 -26.83 18.74
N LYS A 341 -32.49 -27.63 17.74
CA LYS A 341 -33.39 -28.81 17.90
C LYS A 341 -32.77 -30.02 17.21
N ASN A 342 -32.79 -31.16 17.90
CA ASN A 342 -32.33 -32.45 17.34
C ASN A 342 -30.92 -32.36 16.68
N GLY A 343 -29.97 -31.63 17.26
CA GLY A 343 -28.63 -31.48 16.71
C GLY A 343 -28.52 -30.51 15.53
N LYS A 344 -29.61 -29.80 15.17
CA LYS A 344 -29.63 -28.87 14.03
C LYS A 344 -30.10 -27.50 14.40
N ILE A 345 -29.67 -26.54 13.61
CA ILE A 345 -30.08 -25.12 13.72
C ILE A 345 -31.31 -24.89 12.83
N GLU A 346 -32.37 -24.37 13.41
CA GLU A 346 -33.62 -24.01 12.75
C GLU A 346 -33.90 -22.52 12.96
N PHE A 347 -34.83 -21.97 12.16
CA PHE A 347 -35.24 -20.56 12.28
C PHE A 347 -36.73 -20.52 12.61
N GLU A 348 -37.08 -19.73 13.62
CA GLU A 348 -38.45 -19.35 13.95
C GLU A 348 -38.68 -17.91 13.52
N PHE A 349 -39.78 -17.65 12.85
CA PHE A 349 -40.18 -16.34 12.37
C PHE A 349 -41.28 -15.75 13.26
N PRO A 350 -41.33 -14.40 13.41
CA PRO A 350 -42.44 -13.77 14.14
C PRO A 350 -43.78 -14.09 13.48
N GLU A 351 -44.81 -14.34 14.31
CA GLU A 351 -46.17 -14.47 13.82
C GLU A 351 -46.59 -13.23 13.03
N GLN A 352 -47.01 -13.41 11.79
CA GLN A 352 -47.61 -12.34 11.00
C GLN A 352 -48.96 -11.98 11.62
N ARG A 353 -49.04 -10.87 12.33
CA ARG A 353 -50.34 -10.30 12.64
C ARG A 353 -50.96 -9.85 11.33
N HIS A 354 -51.92 -10.63 10.84
CA HIS A 354 -52.81 -10.17 9.79
C HIS A 354 -53.53 -8.90 10.29
N ARG A 355 -53.24 -7.79 9.65
CA ARG A 355 -54.07 -6.58 9.72
C ARG A 355 -55.04 -6.61 8.58
#